data_a40cfb3a3d60b07084908942463f749c
#
_entry.id   a40cfb3a3d60b07084908942463f749c
#
_cell.length_a   1.000
_cell.length_b   1.000
_cell.length_c   1.000
_cell.angle_alpha   90.00
_cell.angle_beta   90.00
_cell.angle_gamma   90.00
#
_symmetry.space_group_name_H-M   'P 1'
#
loop_
_entity.id
_entity.type
_entity.pdbx_description
1 polymer ?
#
loop_
_entity_poly.entity_id
_entity_poly.type
_entity_poly.pdbx_seq_one_letter_code
_entity_poly.pdbx_strand_id
1 'polypeptide(L)'
;MRVLWVCNLILPAIAEQLGLEASNKEGWVAGLADQILKDQKQSGLELAIAFPAPSHLLPKDETFFEREFTIGDGKVTGFGFRENVDAPQIYDPSLEAEMSGILRSFQPQVVHCFGTEYPHTLAICKVCEQKERLLITLQGLCTEIAKAYEADLPKSVVNRKTFRDWIKKDGILDQKEKFRLRGNSEREAVGLAANIGGRTPWDQKHTMQWNPAANYFVLQETLRRTFYEGSRWDGENCEKHAIFLSQGDYPLKGLHYMLLALPKVLEQYPDAKVKVAGNSLVSYRTLKEKLKISSYGKYLRELMEREKIADRVTFLGKLSSEEMKKTYLQSGLFVCPSAVENSPNSLGEAMLLGMPCVAADVGGIPGIFTGREDGISYQGFSVKE
;
A
#
# COMPACT_ATOMS: atom_id res chain seq x y z
N MET A 1 -15.50 -24.73 -8.69
CA MET A 1 -15.32 -23.42 -9.38
C MET A 1 -13.84 -23.09 -9.42
N ARG A 2 -13.30 -22.71 -10.61
CA ARG A 2 -11.86 -22.39 -10.78
C ARG A 2 -11.65 -20.88 -10.78
N VAL A 3 -10.87 -20.39 -9.82
CA VAL A 3 -10.60 -18.95 -9.61
C VAL A 3 -9.11 -18.70 -9.75
N LEU A 4 -8.73 -17.76 -10.60
CA LEU A 4 -7.35 -17.29 -10.74
C LEU A 4 -7.23 -15.93 -10.06
N TRP A 5 -6.34 -15.83 -9.10
CA TRP A 5 -5.87 -14.55 -8.56
C TRP A 5 -4.60 -14.10 -9.29
N VAL A 6 -4.57 -12.85 -9.70
CA VAL A 6 -3.36 -12.21 -10.24
C VAL A 6 -2.94 -11.14 -9.26
N CYS A 7 -1.78 -11.34 -8.63
CA CYS A 7 -1.29 -10.50 -7.53
C CYS A 7 0.00 -9.80 -7.92
N ASN A 8 0.24 -8.63 -7.35
CA ASN A 8 1.49 -7.88 -7.48
C ASN A 8 2.58 -8.31 -6.46
N LEU A 9 2.34 -9.37 -5.74
CA LEU A 9 3.15 -9.81 -4.60
C LEU A 9 3.07 -11.35 -4.44
N ILE A 10 4.05 -11.92 -3.75
CA ILE A 10 4.10 -13.35 -3.42
C ILE A 10 3.56 -13.52 -2.00
N LEU A 11 2.56 -14.37 -1.81
CA LEU A 11 2.03 -14.64 -0.48
C LEU A 11 3.11 -15.27 0.43
N PRO A 12 3.14 -14.94 1.75
CA PRO A 12 4.18 -15.41 2.66
C PRO A 12 4.40 -16.93 2.63
N ALA A 13 3.32 -17.72 2.65
CA ALA A 13 3.40 -19.18 2.60
C ALA A 13 3.98 -19.71 1.26
N ILE A 14 3.79 -19.01 0.15
CA ILE A 14 4.39 -19.35 -1.14
C ILE A 14 5.87 -18.93 -1.14
N ALA A 15 6.18 -17.72 -0.65
CA ALA A 15 7.55 -17.21 -0.56
C ALA A 15 8.45 -18.15 0.25
N GLU A 16 7.98 -18.63 1.40
CA GLU A 16 8.69 -19.59 2.25
C GLU A 16 9.01 -20.90 1.50
N GLN A 17 8.01 -21.48 0.80
CA GLN A 17 8.19 -22.70 0.01
C GLN A 17 9.11 -22.51 -1.22
N LEU A 18 9.27 -21.27 -1.67
CA LEU A 18 10.25 -20.90 -2.73
C LEU A 18 11.63 -20.54 -2.17
N GLY A 19 11.83 -20.53 -0.85
CA GLY A 19 13.07 -20.10 -0.20
C GLY A 19 13.32 -18.59 -0.31
N LEU A 20 12.28 -17.78 -0.44
CA LEU A 20 12.32 -16.32 -0.53
C LEU A 20 11.98 -15.66 0.81
N GLU A 21 12.50 -14.45 1.02
CA GLU A 21 12.11 -13.64 2.17
C GLU A 21 10.66 -13.17 2.02
N ALA A 22 9.83 -13.46 3.02
CA ALA A 22 8.44 -13.02 3.04
C ALA A 22 8.35 -11.51 3.29
N SER A 23 7.44 -10.85 2.60
CA SER A 23 7.13 -9.43 2.82
C SER A 23 6.01 -9.30 3.84
N ASN A 24 5.95 -8.15 4.55
CA ASN A 24 4.88 -7.84 5.50
C ASN A 24 3.72 -7.05 4.87
N LYS A 25 3.75 -6.83 3.55
CA LYS A 25 2.76 -6.00 2.84
C LYS A 25 1.50 -6.79 2.45
N GLU A 26 1.59 -8.12 2.43
CA GLU A 26 0.62 -9.05 1.88
C GLU A 26 -0.47 -9.50 2.87
N GLY A 27 -0.45 -8.97 4.10
CA GLY A 27 -1.24 -9.51 5.21
C GLY A 27 -2.75 -9.67 4.93
N TRP A 28 -3.36 -8.76 4.17
CA TRP A 28 -4.77 -8.81 3.84
C TRP A 28 -5.08 -9.87 2.76
N VAL A 29 -4.26 -10.01 1.71
CA VAL A 29 -4.45 -11.05 0.68
C VAL A 29 -4.19 -12.43 1.28
N ALA A 30 -3.17 -12.57 2.12
CA ALA A 30 -2.88 -13.81 2.83
C ALA A 30 -4.05 -14.22 3.73
N GLY A 31 -4.61 -13.28 4.51
CA GLY A 31 -5.78 -13.54 5.35
C GLY A 31 -7.01 -13.97 4.56
N LEU A 32 -7.22 -13.38 3.39
CA LEU A 32 -8.29 -13.77 2.47
C LEU A 32 -8.06 -15.18 1.91
N ALA A 33 -6.81 -15.50 1.51
CA ALA A 33 -6.44 -16.83 1.04
C ALA A 33 -6.69 -17.89 2.10
N ASP A 34 -6.21 -17.67 3.33
CA ASP A 34 -6.43 -18.57 4.47
C ASP A 34 -7.92 -18.84 4.72
N GLN A 35 -8.74 -17.79 4.64
CA GLN A 35 -10.18 -17.92 4.88
C GLN A 35 -10.89 -18.74 3.80
N ILE A 36 -10.57 -18.47 2.52
CA ILE A 36 -11.17 -19.19 1.37
C ILE A 36 -10.75 -20.67 1.37
N LEU A 37 -9.49 -20.94 1.71
CA LEU A 37 -8.93 -22.28 1.67
C LEU A 37 -9.38 -23.18 2.83
N LYS A 38 -9.80 -22.62 3.97
CA LYS A 38 -10.40 -23.40 5.07
C LYS A 38 -11.62 -24.20 4.59
N ASP A 39 -12.43 -23.60 3.75
CA ASP A 39 -13.66 -24.22 3.26
C ASP A 39 -13.48 -24.89 1.87
N GLN A 40 -12.24 -24.99 1.38
CA GLN A 40 -11.94 -25.49 0.03
C GLN A 40 -12.55 -26.86 -0.26
N LYS A 41 -12.46 -27.80 0.68
CA LYS A 41 -12.99 -29.15 0.52
C LYS A 41 -14.53 -29.19 0.41
N GLN A 42 -15.21 -28.25 1.07
CA GLN A 42 -16.69 -28.17 1.07
C GLN A 42 -17.20 -27.39 -0.14
N SER A 43 -16.50 -26.31 -0.51
CA SER A 43 -16.89 -25.43 -1.62
C SER A 43 -16.56 -25.98 -2.99
N GLY A 44 -15.63 -26.93 -3.09
CA GLY A 44 -15.10 -27.42 -4.37
C GLY A 44 -14.39 -26.31 -5.18
N LEU A 45 -13.84 -25.29 -4.48
CA LEU A 45 -13.14 -24.18 -5.11
C LEU A 45 -11.69 -24.58 -5.40
N GLU A 46 -11.28 -24.46 -6.66
CA GLU A 46 -9.90 -24.56 -7.09
C GLU A 46 -9.32 -23.15 -7.22
N LEU A 47 -8.35 -22.81 -6.36
CA LEU A 47 -7.67 -21.52 -6.38
C LEU A 47 -6.30 -21.64 -7.04
N ALA A 48 -6.04 -20.76 -8.01
CA ALA A 48 -4.70 -20.50 -8.51
C ALA A 48 -4.27 -19.07 -8.21
N ILE A 49 -2.96 -18.85 -8.00
CA ILE A 49 -2.38 -17.56 -7.69
C ILE A 49 -1.22 -17.30 -8.64
N ALA A 50 -1.35 -16.29 -9.49
CA ALA A 50 -0.27 -15.78 -10.34
C ALA A 50 0.42 -14.60 -9.69
N PHE A 51 1.75 -14.58 -9.70
CA PHE A 51 2.58 -13.56 -9.04
C PHE A 51 3.89 -13.30 -9.80
N PRO A 52 4.47 -12.08 -9.72
CA PRO A 52 5.78 -11.80 -10.27
C PRO A 52 6.84 -12.62 -9.55
N ALA A 53 7.58 -13.45 -10.29
CA ALA A 53 8.62 -14.32 -9.73
C ALA A 53 10.02 -13.75 -10.00
N PRO A 54 10.98 -13.89 -9.06
CA PRO A 54 12.38 -13.58 -9.31
C PRO A 54 12.94 -14.36 -10.52
N SER A 55 13.74 -13.70 -11.34
CA SER A 55 14.24 -14.26 -12.61
C SER A 55 15.00 -15.58 -12.46
N HIS A 56 15.64 -15.82 -11.31
CA HIS A 56 16.37 -17.07 -11.06
C HIS A 56 15.47 -18.29 -10.83
N LEU A 57 14.19 -18.09 -10.55
CA LEU A 57 13.20 -19.17 -10.40
C LEU A 57 12.50 -19.48 -11.71
N LEU A 58 12.62 -18.62 -12.71
CA LEU A 58 11.96 -18.81 -14.01
C LEU A 58 12.85 -19.66 -14.93
N PRO A 59 12.28 -20.68 -15.61
CA PRO A 59 13.00 -21.43 -16.63
C PRO A 59 13.49 -20.51 -17.75
N LYS A 60 14.63 -20.86 -18.37
CA LYS A 60 15.22 -19.98 -19.41
C LYS A 60 14.36 -19.88 -20.66
N ASP A 61 13.67 -20.97 -21.01
CA ASP A 61 12.91 -21.11 -22.25
C ASP A 61 11.38 -21.06 -22.03
N GLU A 62 10.94 -20.82 -20.80
CA GLU A 62 9.52 -20.71 -20.45
C GLU A 62 9.17 -19.30 -19.99
N THR A 63 7.94 -18.89 -20.26
CA THR A 63 7.43 -17.56 -19.90
C THR A 63 6.98 -17.49 -18.43
N PHE A 64 6.54 -18.64 -17.88
CA PHE A 64 6.15 -18.77 -16.48
C PHE A 64 6.45 -20.19 -15.97
N PHE A 65 6.44 -20.39 -14.65
CA PHE A 65 6.40 -21.73 -14.06
C PHE A 65 5.05 -21.99 -13.40
N GLU A 66 4.68 -23.27 -13.30
CA GLU A 66 3.50 -23.76 -12.59
C GLU A 66 3.93 -24.73 -11.49
N ARG A 67 3.47 -24.53 -10.25
CA ARG A 67 3.75 -25.41 -9.10
C ARG A 67 2.55 -25.47 -8.15
N GLU A 68 2.39 -26.61 -7.45
CA GLU A 68 1.46 -26.72 -6.33
C GLU A 68 2.13 -26.18 -5.05
N PHE A 69 1.38 -25.40 -4.27
CA PHE A 69 1.77 -24.86 -2.97
C PHE A 69 0.70 -25.19 -1.92
N THR A 70 1.15 -25.20 -0.65
CA THR A 70 0.25 -25.38 0.50
C THR A 70 0.09 -24.05 1.23
N ILE A 71 -1.15 -23.66 1.51
CA ILE A 71 -1.48 -22.47 2.33
C ILE A 71 -2.46 -22.94 3.40
N GLY A 72 -2.04 -22.92 4.67
CA GLY A 72 -2.81 -23.53 5.76
C GLY A 72 -3.09 -25.01 5.46
N ASP A 73 -4.35 -25.41 5.50
CA ASP A 73 -4.79 -26.78 5.16
C ASP A 73 -5.17 -26.97 3.69
N GLY A 74 -5.08 -25.91 2.88
CA GLY A 74 -5.47 -25.92 1.48
C GLY A 74 -4.30 -26.01 0.50
N LYS A 75 -4.63 -26.38 -0.74
CA LYS A 75 -3.68 -26.44 -1.85
C LYS A 75 -4.06 -25.44 -2.92
N VAL A 76 -3.05 -24.80 -3.50
CA VAL A 76 -3.20 -23.82 -4.58
C VAL A 76 -2.23 -24.11 -5.71
N THR A 77 -2.62 -23.83 -6.94
CA THR A 77 -1.69 -23.78 -8.07
C THR A 77 -1.07 -22.39 -8.13
N GLY A 78 0.25 -22.32 -8.03
CA GLY A 78 0.99 -21.04 -8.16
C GLY A 78 1.58 -20.92 -9.56
N PHE A 79 1.42 -19.75 -10.17
CA PHE A 79 2.03 -19.35 -11.43
C PHE A 79 3.01 -18.21 -11.20
N GLY A 80 4.30 -18.48 -11.34
CA GLY A 80 5.32 -17.42 -11.28
C GLY A 80 5.59 -16.88 -12.68
N PHE A 81 5.29 -15.60 -12.93
CA PHE A 81 5.54 -14.93 -14.21
C PHE A 81 6.66 -13.89 -14.13
N ARG A 82 7.16 -13.44 -15.29
CA ARG A 82 8.27 -12.49 -15.36
C ARG A 82 7.73 -11.06 -15.42
N GLU A 83 8.04 -10.27 -14.40
CA GLU A 83 7.74 -8.83 -14.39
C GLU A 83 8.86 -8.06 -13.68
N ASN A 84 9.23 -6.91 -14.23
CA ASN A 84 10.18 -6.01 -13.56
C ASN A 84 9.45 -5.15 -12.53
N VAL A 85 9.32 -5.65 -11.31
CA VAL A 85 8.64 -4.97 -10.19
C VAL A 85 9.37 -3.69 -9.72
N ASP A 86 10.65 -3.52 -10.09
CA ASP A 86 11.42 -2.31 -9.77
C ASP A 86 11.16 -1.14 -10.76
N ALA A 87 10.57 -1.45 -11.91
CA ALA A 87 10.23 -0.47 -12.93
C ALA A 87 8.77 -0.61 -13.42
N PRO A 88 7.77 -0.56 -12.51
CA PRO A 88 6.36 -0.81 -12.84
C PRO A 88 5.73 0.26 -13.76
N GLN A 89 6.42 1.35 -14.02
CA GLN A 89 6.02 2.37 -15.00
C GLN A 89 6.29 1.97 -16.45
N ILE A 90 7.00 0.86 -16.68
CA ILE A 90 7.33 0.36 -18.03
C ILE A 90 6.43 -0.85 -18.30
N TYR A 91 5.55 -0.70 -19.26
CA TYR A 91 4.74 -1.82 -19.76
C TYR A 91 5.57 -2.68 -20.72
N ASP A 92 5.66 -3.97 -20.42
CA ASP A 92 6.29 -4.95 -21.30
C ASP A 92 5.21 -5.80 -21.99
N PRO A 93 5.06 -5.72 -23.33
CA PRO A 93 4.06 -6.52 -24.06
C PRO A 93 4.26 -8.04 -23.93
N SER A 94 5.44 -8.53 -23.55
CA SER A 94 5.67 -9.96 -23.32
C SER A 94 4.77 -10.53 -22.21
N LEU A 95 4.34 -9.70 -21.26
CA LEU A 95 3.37 -10.07 -20.23
C LEU A 95 2.04 -10.57 -20.80
N GLU A 96 1.63 -10.10 -21.98
CA GLU A 96 0.41 -10.56 -22.63
C GLU A 96 0.49 -12.07 -23.00
N ALA A 97 1.65 -12.51 -23.49
CA ALA A 97 1.89 -13.91 -23.80
C ALA A 97 1.91 -14.79 -22.53
N GLU A 98 2.51 -14.30 -21.45
CA GLU A 98 2.56 -14.97 -20.15
C GLU A 98 1.16 -15.10 -19.55
N MET A 99 0.38 -14.04 -19.49
CA MET A 99 -1.00 -14.05 -18.98
C MET A 99 -1.90 -14.97 -19.85
N SER A 100 -1.74 -14.94 -21.18
CA SER A 100 -2.45 -15.84 -22.08
C SER A 100 -2.09 -17.30 -21.84
N GLY A 101 -0.81 -17.60 -21.56
CA GLY A 101 -0.34 -18.94 -21.20
C GLY A 101 -0.97 -19.43 -19.91
N ILE A 102 -0.97 -18.62 -18.85
CA ILE A 102 -1.58 -18.93 -17.55
C ILE A 102 -3.09 -19.16 -17.70
N LEU A 103 -3.80 -18.31 -18.45
CA LEU A 103 -5.23 -18.48 -18.70
C LEU A 103 -5.53 -19.79 -19.43
N ARG A 104 -4.71 -20.18 -20.42
CA ARG A 104 -4.87 -21.45 -21.14
C ARG A 104 -4.56 -22.67 -20.27
N SER A 105 -3.51 -22.59 -19.41
CA SER A 105 -3.14 -23.70 -18.51
C SER A 105 -4.21 -23.92 -17.46
N PHE A 106 -4.61 -22.87 -16.75
CA PHE A 106 -5.54 -23.01 -15.64
C PHE A 106 -7.01 -23.02 -16.05
N GLN A 107 -7.41 -22.40 -17.16
CA GLN A 107 -8.80 -22.26 -17.63
C GLN A 107 -9.76 -21.75 -16.53
N PRO A 108 -9.53 -20.57 -15.94
CA PRO A 108 -10.33 -20.06 -14.84
C PRO A 108 -11.75 -19.70 -15.30
N GLN A 109 -12.72 -19.89 -14.39
CA GLN A 109 -14.09 -19.38 -14.54
C GLN A 109 -14.21 -17.94 -14.05
N VAL A 110 -13.35 -17.54 -13.12
CA VAL A 110 -13.23 -16.16 -12.60
C VAL A 110 -11.75 -15.80 -12.53
N VAL A 111 -11.42 -14.61 -12.99
CA VAL A 111 -10.10 -13.99 -12.85
C VAL A 111 -10.24 -12.78 -11.96
N HIS A 112 -9.53 -12.74 -10.84
CA HIS A 112 -9.49 -11.60 -9.93
C HIS A 112 -8.07 -11.02 -9.90
N CYS A 113 -7.89 -9.83 -10.45
CA CYS A 113 -6.62 -9.12 -10.44
C CYS A 113 -6.61 -8.08 -9.30
N PHE A 114 -5.60 -8.16 -8.44
CA PHE A 114 -5.45 -7.31 -7.26
C PHE A 114 -4.54 -6.11 -7.55
N GLY A 115 -5.12 -4.92 -7.54
CA GLY A 115 -4.42 -3.66 -7.80
C GLY A 115 -4.32 -3.32 -9.29
N THR A 116 -4.13 -2.04 -9.57
CA THR A 116 -3.97 -1.48 -10.91
C THR A 116 -2.60 -0.84 -11.12
N GLU A 117 -1.74 -0.95 -10.11
CA GLU A 117 -0.48 -0.23 -10.04
C GLU A 117 0.64 -0.89 -10.85
N TYR A 118 0.45 -2.12 -11.33
CA TYR A 118 1.47 -2.90 -12.04
C TYR A 118 1.07 -3.29 -13.46
N PRO A 119 2.04 -3.48 -14.37
CA PRO A 119 1.79 -3.77 -15.78
C PRO A 119 0.96 -5.04 -16.05
N HIS A 120 1.11 -6.09 -15.21
CA HIS A 120 0.36 -7.33 -15.38
C HIS A 120 -1.17 -7.13 -15.36
N THR A 121 -1.66 -6.09 -14.66
CA THR A 121 -3.10 -5.78 -14.67
C THR A 121 -3.58 -5.35 -16.04
N LEU A 122 -2.80 -4.51 -16.74
CA LEU A 122 -3.12 -4.16 -18.11
C LEU A 122 -3.01 -5.37 -19.05
N ALA A 123 -1.96 -6.20 -18.87
CA ALA A 123 -1.76 -7.40 -19.68
C ALA A 123 -2.94 -8.37 -19.56
N ILE A 124 -3.38 -8.71 -18.33
CA ILE A 124 -4.51 -9.60 -18.13
C ILE A 124 -5.82 -8.99 -18.67
N CYS A 125 -6.01 -7.67 -18.53
CA CYS A 125 -7.16 -6.98 -19.11
C CYS A 125 -7.16 -7.05 -20.63
N LYS A 126 -6.02 -7.04 -21.30
CA LYS A 126 -5.93 -7.15 -22.76
C LYS A 126 -6.26 -8.56 -23.24
N VAL A 127 -5.70 -9.59 -22.62
CA VAL A 127 -5.78 -10.97 -23.10
C VAL A 127 -6.97 -11.77 -22.59
N CYS A 128 -7.62 -11.36 -21.53
CA CYS A 128 -8.84 -12.00 -21.05
C CYS A 128 -10.00 -11.67 -21.99
N GLU A 129 -10.35 -12.59 -22.89
CA GLU A 129 -11.40 -12.37 -23.90
C GLU A 129 -12.78 -12.19 -23.26
N GLN A 130 -13.10 -12.98 -22.23
CA GLN A 130 -14.38 -12.97 -21.52
C GLN A 130 -14.31 -11.95 -20.36
N LYS A 131 -14.50 -10.68 -20.72
CA LYS A 131 -14.37 -9.57 -19.77
C LYS A 131 -15.30 -9.66 -18.55
N GLU A 132 -16.46 -10.27 -18.71
CA GLU A 132 -17.45 -10.51 -17.65
C GLU A 132 -16.94 -11.45 -16.55
N ARG A 133 -15.89 -12.25 -16.82
CA ARG A 133 -15.23 -13.10 -15.82
C ARG A 133 -14.05 -12.43 -15.12
N LEU A 134 -13.64 -11.26 -15.60
CA LEU A 134 -12.52 -10.51 -15.05
C LEU A 134 -13.03 -9.44 -14.07
N LEU A 135 -12.52 -9.51 -12.86
CA LEU A 135 -12.65 -8.49 -11.82
C LEU A 135 -11.27 -7.88 -11.56
N ILE A 136 -11.14 -6.58 -11.63
CA ILE A 136 -9.96 -5.86 -11.13
C ILE A 136 -10.33 -5.12 -9.85
N THR A 137 -9.49 -5.20 -8.81
CA THR A 137 -9.72 -4.45 -7.56
C THR A 137 -8.71 -3.35 -7.37
N LEU A 138 -9.19 -2.24 -6.83
CA LEU A 138 -8.40 -1.03 -6.63
C LEU A 138 -7.73 -1.04 -5.25
N GLN A 139 -6.44 -0.75 -5.21
CA GLN A 139 -5.71 -0.48 -3.97
C GLN A 139 -5.49 1.02 -3.81
N GLY A 140 -4.83 1.64 -4.75
CA GLY A 140 -4.68 3.07 -4.90
C GLY A 140 -4.94 3.47 -6.35
N LEU A 141 -4.98 4.76 -6.64
CA LEU A 141 -5.11 5.27 -8.00
C LEU A 141 -3.82 6.00 -8.38
N CYS A 142 -2.99 5.37 -9.21
CA CYS A 142 -1.69 5.91 -9.65
C CYS A 142 -1.83 7.31 -10.27
N THR A 143 -2.90 7.55 -11.01
CA THR A 143 -3.21 8.85 -11.61
C THR A 143 -3.39 9.93 -10.54
N GLU A 144 -4.12 9.64 -9.46
CA GLU A 144 -4.36 10.59 -8.37
C GLU A 144 -3.15 10.73 -7.45
N ILE A 145 -2.43 9.63 -7.21
CA ILE A 145 -1.14 9.63 -6.51
C ILE A 145 -0.16 10.58 -7.23
N ALA A 146 -0.06 10.50 -8.55
CA ALA A 146 0.83 11.38 -9.32
C ALA A 146 0.49 12.87 -9.14
N LYS A 147 -0.80 13.23 -9.06
CA LYS A 147 -1.25 14.61 -8.83
C LYS A 147 -0.84 15.12 -7.45
N ALA A 148 -0.96 14.27 -6.43
CA ALA A 148 -0.69 14.62 -5.04
C ALA A 148 0.78 14.41 -4.60
N TYR A 149 1.66 13.88 -5.48
CA TYR A 149 2.98 13.37 -5.06
C TYR A 149 3.90 14.41 -4.44
N GLU A 150 3.74 15.69 -4.80
CA GLU A 150 4.53 16.79 -4.23
C GLU A 150 4.14 17.11 -2.78
N ALA A 151 2.92 16.71 -2.34
CA ALA A 151 2.45 16.81 -0.95
C ALA A 151 2.75 18.19 -0.33
N ASP A 152 2.42 19.27 -1.04
CA ASP A 152 2.63 20.68 -0.66
C ASP A 152 4.05 21.04 -0.20
N LEU A 153 5.02 20.21 -0.53
CA LEU A 153 6.42 20.49 -0.22
C LEU A 153 6.90 21.76 -0.91
N PRO A 154 7.77 22.54 -0.28
CA PRO A 154 8.38 23.72 -0.92
C PRO A 154 9.03 23.34 -2.25
N LYS A 155 8.88 24.19 -3.28
CA LYS A 155 9.47 23.96 -4.61
C LYS A 155 10.99 23.70 -4.56
N SER A 156 11.69 24.32 -3.62
CA SER A 156 13.12 24.08 -3.37
C SER A 156 13.43 22.64 -2.91
N VAL A 157 12.48 21.98 -2.24
CA VAL A 157 12.57 20.57 -1.82
C VAL A 157 12.18 19.64 -2.97
N VAL A 158 11.07 19.96 -3.65
CA VAL A 158 10.56 19.18 -4.79
C VAL A 158 11.62 19.08 -5.91
N ASN A 159 12.28 20.20 -6.23
CA ASN A 159 13.30 20.26 -7.27
C ASN A 159 14.70 19.78 -6.81
N ARG A 160 14.88 19.53 -5.53
CA ARG A 160 16.17 19.06 -4.98
C ARG A 160 16.42 17.63 -5.41
N LYS A 161 17.65 17.34 -5.87
CA LYS A 161 18.13 15.96 -6.06
C LYS A 161 19.38 15.75 -5.21
N THR A 162 19.35 14.75 -4.34
CA THR A 162 20.53 14.28 -3.65
C THR A 162 21.34 13.36 -4.57
N PHE A 163 22.56 13.01 -4.15
CA PHE A 163 23.38 12.05 -4.87
C PHE A 163 22.67 10.69 -5.02
N ARG A 164 21.98 10.24 -3.97
CA ARG A 164 21.15 9.04 -3.98
C ARG A 164 20.03 9.15 -5.01
N ASP A 165 19.29 10.26 -5.00
CA ASP A 165 18.15 10.46 -5.89
C ASP A 165 18.59 10.49 -7.36
N TRP A 166 19.79 11.03 -7.62
CA TRP A 166 20.37 11.04 -8.95
C TRP A 166 20.73 9.63 -9.46
N ILE A 167 21.38 8.80 -8.59
CA ILE A 167 21.74 7.42 -8.95
C ILE A 167 20.50 6.55 -9.11
N LYS A 168 19.56 6.62 -8.17
CA LYS A 168 18.38 5.74 -8.15
C LYS A 168 17.25 6.23 -9.06
N LYS A 169 17.33 7.47 -9.56
CA LYS A 169 16.24 8.12 -10.30
C LYS A 169 14.90 8.00 -9.55
N ASP A 170 14.93 8.30 -8.25
CA ASP A 170 13.77 8.20 -7.35
C ASP A 170 13.54 9.46 -6.50
N GLY A 171 14.02 10.62 -6.95
CA GLY A 171 13.65 11.92 -6.41
C GLY A 171 12.14 12.18 -6.53
N ILE A 172 11.64 13.23 -5.85
CA ILE A 172 10.20 13.52 -5.78
C ILE A 172 9.56 13.63 -7.17
N LEU A 173 10.17 14.40 -8.07
CA LEU A 173 9.67 14.54 -9.45
C LEU A 173 9.84 13.26 -10.27
N ASP A 174 10.90 12.48 -10.04
CA ASP A 174 11.10 11.20 -10.71
C ASP A 174 10.00 10.21 -10.33
N GLN A 175 9.64 10.15 -9.05
CA GLN A 175 8.55 9.30 -8.56
C GLN A 175 7.18 9.79 -9.05
N LYS A 176 6.93 11.10 -9.02
CA LYS A 176 5.72 11.69 -9.61
C LYS A 176 5.53 11.25 -11.06
N GLU A 177 6.59 11.32 -11.87
CA GLU A 177 6.55 10.91 -13.26
C GLU A 177 6.33 9.40 -13.43
N LYS A 178 6.97 8.56 -12.59
CA LYS A 178 6.72 7.12 -12.59
C LYS A 178 5.26 6.81 -12.29
N PHE A 179 4.64 7.47 -11.31
CA PHE A 179 3.22 7.29 -11.02
C PHE A 179 2.32 7.81 -12.15
N ARG A 180 2.68 8.90 -12.80
CA ARG A 180 1.95 9.41 -13.97
C ARG A 180 1.94 8.38 -15.11
N LEU A 181 3.09 7.75 -15.39
CA LEU A 181 3.20 6.71 -16.42
C LEU A 181 2.38 5.46 -16.05
N ARG A 182 2.47 5.01 -14.78
CA ARG A 182 1.64 3.91 -14.26
C ARG A 182 0.15 4.23 -14.40
N GLY A 183 -0.23 5.48 -14.11
CA GLY A 183 -1.61 5.95 -14.26
C GLY A 183 -2.13 5.88 -15.71
N ASN A 184 -1.27 5.91 -16.73
CA ASN A 184 -1.70 5.66 -18.09
C ASN A 184 -2.13 4.19 -18.30
N SER A 185 -1.30 3.25 -17.86
CA SER A 185 -1.61 1.81 -17.92
C SER A 185 -2.83 1.46 -17.06
N GLU A 186 -2.95 2.07 -15.87
CA GLU A 186 -4.12 1.93 -15.00
C GLU A 186 -5.42 2.35 -15.69
N ARG A 187 -5.46 3.54 -16.32
CA ARG A 187 -6.65 4.01 -17.03
C ARG A 187 -7.00 3.14 -18.22
N GLU A 188 -6.00 2.63 -18.95
CA GLU A 188 -6.22 1.70 -20.05
C GLU A 188 -6.81 0.37 -19.51
N ALA A 189 -6.27 -0.18 -18.43
CA ALA A 189 -6.77 -1.39 -17.79
C ALA A 189 -8.21 -1.22 -17.29
N VAL A 190 -8.51 -0.13 -16.59
CA VAL A 190 -9.87 0.22 -16.14
C VAL A 190 -10.82 0.37 -17.34
N GLY A 191 -10.37 1.01 -18.43
CA GLY A 191 -11.16 1.14 -19.66
C GLY A 191 -11.53 -0.18 -20.33
N LEU A 192 -10.73 -1.24 -20.12
CA LEU A 192 -10.96 -2.58 -20.67
C LEU A 192 -11.76 -3.51 -19.73
N ALA A 193 -11.88 -3.16 -18.44
CA ALA A 193 -12.50 -4.02 -17.43
C ALA A 193 -14.03 -3.95 -17.48
N ALA A 194 -14.71 -5.10 -17.44
CA ALA A 194 -16.16 -5.14 -17.27
C ALA A 194 -16.58 -5.02 -15.79
N ASN A 195 -15.73 -5.48 -14.87
CA ASN A 195 -16.03 -5.44 -13.44
C ASN A 195 -14.87 -4.82 -12.66
N ILE A 196 -15.20 -3.87 -11.79
CA ILE A 196 -14.26 -3.13 -10.96
C ILE A 196 -14.71 -3.26 -9.51
N GLY A 197 -13.81 -3.70 -8.64
CA GLY A 197 -14.00 -3.69 -7.20
C GLY A 197 -13.27 -2.52 -6.57
N GLY A 198 -13.96 -1.70 -5.83
CA GLY A 198 -13.36 -0.58 -5.10
C GLY A 198 -13.88 -0.50 -3.68
N ARG A 199 -13.44 0.50 -2.92
CA ARG A 199 -13.67 0.57 -1.48
C ARG A 199 -14.39 1.83 -1.04
N THR A 200 -14.30 2.89 -1.82
CA THR A 200 -14.72 4.22 -1.41
C THR A 200 -15.50 4.94 -2.53
N PRO A 201 -16.38 5.89 -2.18
CA PRO A 201 -17.02 6.74 -3.18
C PRO A 201 -16.02 7.52 -4.04
N TRP A 202 -14.81 7.77 -3.51
CA TRP A 202 -13.76 8.49 -4.22
C TRP A 202 -13.18 7.66 -5.38
N ASP A 203 -12.80 6.40 -5.15
CA ASP A 203 -12.27 5.55 -6.21
C ASP A 203 -13.37 5.17 -7.21
N GLN A 204 -14.62 4.97 -6.75
CA GLN A 204 -15.78 4.78 -7.62
C GLN A 204 -15.95 5.97 -8.59
N LYS A 205 -15.91 7.19 -8.07
CA LYS A 205 -16.07 8.41 -8.88
C LYS A 205 -15.03 8.47 -9.99
N HIS A 206 -13.76 8.20 -9.68
CA HIS A 206 -12.68 8.26 -10.65
C HIS A 206 -12.78 7.15 -11.71
N THR A 207 -12.99 5.91 -11.28
CA THR A 207 -13.05 4.76 -12.19
C THR A 207 -14.27 4.80 -13.10
N MET A 208 -15.43 5.24 -12.59
CA MET A 208 -16.64 5.42 -13.40
C MET A 208 -16.53 6.58 -14.39
N GLN A 209 -15.66 7.57 -14.15
CA GLN A 209 -15.31 8.57 -15.16
C GLN A 209 -14.45 8.01 -16.29
N TRP A 210 -13.58 7.03 -15.97
CA TRP A 210 -12.71 6.40 -16.97
C TRP A 210 -13.43 5.29 -17.74
N ASN A 211 -14.35 4.58 -17.09
CA ASN A 211 -15.15 3.52 -17.70
C ASN A 211 -16.59 3.50 -17.14
N PRO A 212 -17.48 4.32 -17.68
CA PRO A 212 -18.88 4.38 -17.20
C PRO A 212 -19.70 3.12 -17.53
N ALA A 213 -19.18 2.23 -18.39
CA ALA A 213 -19.85 0.98 -18.75
C ALA A 213 -19.53 -0.19 -17.81
N ALA A 214 -18.51 -0.06 -16.94
CA ALA A 214 -18.12 -1.10 -16.02
C ALA A 214 -19.14 -1.28 -14.89
N ASN A 215 -19.28 -2.52 -14.41
CA ASN A 215 -19.97 -2.78 -13.15
C ASN A 215 -19.02 -2.46 -11.99
N TYR A 216 -19.45 -1.62 -11.05
CA TYR A 216 -18.68 -1.32 -9.87
C TYR A 216 -19.24 -2.04 -8.64
N PHE A 217 -18.35 -2.72 -7.92
CA PHE A 217 -18.66 -3.47 -6.69
C PHE A 217 -17.91 -2.86 -5.51
N VAL A 218 -18.61 -2.64 -4.40
CA VAL A 218 -17.96 -2.25 -3.14
C VAL A 218 -17.38 -3.50 -2.49
N LEU A 219 -16.06 -3.59 -2.44
CA LEU A 219 -15.32 -4.71 -1.88
C LEU A 219 -14.37 -4.19 -0.80
N GLN A 220 -14.76 -4.37 0.45
CA GLN A 220 -13.92 -4.02 1.59
C GLN A 220 -12.81 -5.05 1.78
N GLU A 221 -11.59 -4.59 2.09
CA GLU A 221 -10.49 -5.47 2.46
C GLU A 221 -10.63 -5.90 3.92
N THR A 222 -10.22 -7.14 4.18
CA THR A 222 -9.99 -7.59 5.56
C THR A 222 -8.68 -6.98 6.06
N LEU A 223 -8.67 -6.55 7.31
CA LEU A 223 -7.44 -6.13 7.98
C LEU A 223 -6.65 -7.38 8.45
N ARG A 224 -5.43 -7.17 8.93
CA ARG A 224 -4.62 -8.27 9.47
C ARG A 224 -5.30 -8.90 10.69
N ARG A 225 -5.29 -10.23 10.76
CA ARG A 225 -5.99 -11.02 11.79
C ARG A 225 -5.67 -10.57 13.23
N THR A 226 -4.42 -10.24 13.50
CA THR A 226 -3.93 -9.73 14.78
C THR A 226 -4.79 -8.59 15.34
N PHE A 227 -5.40 -7.75 14.50
CA PHE A 227 -6.18 -6.59 14.93
C PHE A 227 -7.62 -6.92 15.32
N TYR A 228 -8.15 -8.06 14.88
CA TYR A 228 -9.50 -8.50 15.26
C TYR A 228 -9.54 -9.17 16.64
N GLU A 229 -8.43 -9.70 17.11
CA GLU A 229 -8.34 -10.54 18.31
C GLU A 229 -7.65 -9.80 19.48
N GLY A 230 -7.95 -10.21 20.71
CA GLY A 230 -7.26 -9.78 21.94
C GLY A 230 -7.56 -8.34 22.38
N SER A 231 -6.56 -7.66 22.94
CA SER A 231 -6.72 -6.37 23.61
C SER A 231 -7.14 -5.24 22.66
N ARG A 232 -7.99 -4.36 23.18
CA ARG A 232 -8.37 -3.08 22.57
C ARG A 232 -7.60 -1.95 23.22
N TRP A 233 -7.63 -0.79 22.61
CA TRP A 233 -7.00 0.41 23.13
C TRP A 233 -7.70 0.87 24.42
N ASP A 234 -6.90 1.33 25.38
CA ASP A 234 -7.34 1.83 26.66
C ASP A 234 -6.54 3.08 27.03
N GLY A 235 -7.21 4.21 27.16
CA GLY A 235 -6.61 5.50 27.45
C GLY A 235 -5.91 5.59 28.81
N GLU A 236 -6.24 4.71 29.76
CA GLU A 236 -5.56 4.69 31.06
C GLU A 236 -4.24 3.92 31.01
N ASN A 237 -4.08 3.02 30.04
CA ASN A 237 -2.94 2.13 29.88
C ASN A 237 -2.02 2.48 28.72
N CYS A 238 -2.05 3.72 28.22
CA CYS A 238 -1.20 4.20 27.12
C CYS A 238 -0.34 5.42 27.52
N GLU A 239 0.65 5.73 26.71
CA GLU A 239 1.38 6.99 26.80
C GLU A 239 0.49 8.10 26.20
N LYS A 240 -0.25 8.83 27.05
CA LYS A 240 -1.31 9.79 26.67
C LYS A 240 -0.90 10.78 25.57
N HIS A 241 0.34 11.30 25.64
CA HIS A 241 0.85 12.28 24.68
C HIS A 241 1.80 11.66 23.63
N ALA A 242 1.76 10.34 23.44
CA ALA A 242 2.47 9.70 22.33
C ALA A 242 1.57 9.66 21.09
N ILE A 243 2.05 10.26 20.01
CA ILE A 243 1.40 10.31 18.71
C ILE A 243 2.04 9.24 17.82
N PHE A 244 1.25 8.39 17.20
CA PHE A 244 1.73 7.33 16.34
C PHE A 244 1.37 7.56 14.87
N LEU A 245 2.36 7.39 13.99
CA LEU A 245 2.20 7.32 12.54
C LEU A 245 2.70 5.96 12.04
N SER A 246 1.88 5.28 11.26
CA SER A 246 2.21 3.94 10.74
C SER A 246 3.29 3.94 9.66
N GLN A 247 3.57 5.09 9.04
CA GLN A 247 4.56 5.23 7.98
C GLN A 247 4.94 6.70 7.76
N GLY A 248 6.21 6.94 7.36
CA GLY A 248 6.70 8.30 7.10
C GLY A 248 7.79 8.38 6.03
N ASP A 249 8.00 7.32 5.24
CA ASP A 249 9.18 7.17 4.37
C ASP A 249 9.06 7.86 3.00
N TYR A 250 7.92 8.45 2.65
CA TYR A 250 7.77 9.25 1.43
C TYR A 250 6.72 10.36 1.60
N PRO A 251 6.74 11.39 0.75
CA PRO A 251 5.96 12.62 0.95
C PRO A 251 4.46 12.40 1.15
N LEU A 252 3.87 11.48 0.37
CA LEU A 252 2.42 11.21 0.40
C LEU A 252 1.90 10.79 1.78
N LYS A 253 2.76 10.23 2.65
CA LYS A 253 2.36 9.84 4.02
C LYS A 253 2.36 11.01 5.00
N GLY A 254 2.79 12.20 4.58
CA GLY A 254 2.55 13.44 5.29
C GLY A 254 3.30 13.62 6.60
N LEU A 255 4.38 12.86 6.89
CA LEU A 255 5.14 13.04 8.12
C LEU A 255 5.57 14.49 8.33
N HIS A 256 5.92 15.22 7.27
CA HIS A 256 6.31 16.62 7.35
C HIS A 256 5.18 17.52 7.87
N TYR A 257 3.89 17.21 7.62
CA TYR A 257 2.78 17.97 8.20
C TYR A 257 2.72 17.80 9.72
N MET A 258 2.88 16.54 10.19
CA MET A 258 2.95 16.29 11.64
C MET A 258 4.14 17.02 12.28
N LEU A 259 5.31 17.02 11.63
CA LEU A 259 6.49 17.72 12.15
C LEU A 259 6.33 19.24 12.17
N LEU A 260 5.59 19.82 11.22
CA LEU A 260 5.24 21.23 11.19
C LEU A 260 4.23 21.59 12.29
N ALA A 261 3.33 20.68 12.65
CA ALA A 261 2.34 20.89 13.70
C ALA A 261 2.90 20.66 15.11
N LEU A 262 3.93 19.82 15.25
CA LEU A 262 4.46 19.38 16.54
C LEU A 262 4.91 20.51 17.47
N PRO A 263 5.56 21.61 17.02
CA PRO A 263 5.90 22.72 17.90
C PRO A 263 4.69 23.31 18.64
N LYS A 264 3.56 23.47 17.93
CA LYS A 264 2.31 23.97 18.52
C LYS A 264 1.70 22.98 19.52
N VAL A 265 1.81 21.68 19.25
CA VAL A 265 1.40 20.64 20.21
C VAL A 265 2.26 20.70 21.48
N LEU A 266 3.56 20.91 21.35
CA LEU A 266 4.49 21.00 22.48
C LEU A 266 4.29 22.23 23.38
N GLU A 267 3.65 23.30 22.88
CA GLU A 267 3.25 24.45 23.70
C GLU A 267 2.23 24.06 24.78
N GLN A 268 1.31 23.10 24.46
CA GLN A 268 0.28 22.64 25.41
C GLN A 268 0.67 21.34 26.11
N TYR A 269 1.40 20.46 25.42
CA TYR A 269 1.84 19.15 25.90
C TYR A 269 3.35 18.99 25.75
N PRO A 270 4.15 19.58 26.68
CA PRO A 270 5.61 19.62 26.56
C PRO A 270 6.29 18.23 26.54
N ASP A 271 5.61 17.20 26.98
CA ASP A 271 6.05 15.81 26.97
C ASP A 271 5.60 15.02 25.73
N ALA A 272 4.89 15.67 24.79
CA ALA A 272 4.44 15.01 23.58
C ALA A 272 5.61 14.48 22.74
N LYS A 273 5.40 13.31 22.14
CA LYS A 273 6.38 12.65 21.28
C LYS A 273 5.70 11.98 20.10
N VAL A 274 6.44 11.86 19.00
CA VAL A 274 5.97 11.23 17.76
C VAL A 274 6.73 9.93 17.55
N LYS A 275 6.01 8.83 17.39
CA LYS A 275 6.51 7.51 17.03
C LYS A 275 6.17 7.24 15.58
N VAL A 276 7.15 6.90 14.76
CA VAL A 276 6.96 6.66 13.32
C VAL A 276 7.44 5.25 12.99
N ALA A 277 6.55 4.38 12.50
CA ALA A 277 6.95 3.09 11.96
C ALA A 277 7.49 3.24 10.52
N GLY A 278 8.24 2.24 10.07
CA GLY A 278 8.93 2.26 8.78
C GLY A 278 10.39 2.66 8.88
N ASN A 279 11.06 2.70 7.75
CA ASN A 279 12.49 3.00 7.72
C ASN A 279 12.76 4.45 8.12
N SER A 280 13.78 4.65 8.97
CA SER A 280 14.24 6.01 9.25
C SER A 280 14.90 6.62 8.01
N LEU A 281 14.40 7.78 7.60
CA LEU A 281 14.99 8.58 6.52
C LEU A 281 16.02 9.58 7.01
N VAL A 282 16.21 9.69 8.31
CA VAL A 282 17.00 10.77 8.95
C VAL A 282 18.18 10.26 9.76
N SER A 283 18.25 8.96 10.07
CA SER A 283 19.30 8.34 10.89
C SER A 283 20.53 8.01 10.07
N TYR A 284 21.40 8.99 9.89
CA TYR A 284 22.67 8.82 9.18
C TYR A 284 23.82 9.14 10.14
N ARG A 285 24.50 8.12 10.63
CA ARG A 285 25.61 8.23 11.58
C ARG A 285 26.94 8.44 10.88
N THR A 286 27.13 7.79 9.72
CA THR A 286 28.39 7.82 8.98
C THR A 286 28.29 8.68 7.72
N LEU A 287 29.43 9.11 7.15
CA LEU A 287 29.49 9.82 5.87
C LEU A 287 28.86 9.00 4.73
N LYS A 288 29.10 7.67 4.73
CA LYS A 288 28.52 6.75 3.73
C LYS A 288 26.99 6.69 3.82
N GLU A 289 26.43 6.75 5.01
CA GLU A 289 24.98 6.81 5.20
C GLU A 289 24.41 8.17 4.76
N LYS A 290 25.11 9.27 5.02
CA LYS A 290 24.71 10.62 4.56
C LYS A 290 24.58 10.70 3.04
N LEU A 291 25.35 9.92 2.27
CA LEU A 291 25.21 9.83 0.81
C LEU A 291 23.95 9.09 0.37
N LYS A 292 23.31 8.32 1.26
CA LYS A 292 22.08 7.56 0.98
C LYS A 292 20.80 8.33 1.31
N ILE A 293 20.89 9.57 1.79
CA ILE A 293 19.72 10.37 2.14
C ILE A 293 18.95 10.81 0.89
N SER A 294 17.63 10.63 0.90
CA SER A 294 16.75 11.18 -0.13
C SER A 294 16.53 12.69 0.06
N SER A 295 16.05 13.38 -0.97
CA SER A 295 15.67 14.81 -0.86
C SER A 295 14.61 15.04 0.22
N TYR A 296 13.63 14.13 0.31
CA TYR A 296 12.61 14.19 1.36
C TYR A 296 13.19 13.92 2.75
N GLY A 297 14.02 12.88 2.92
CA GLY A 297 14.68 12.61 4.21
C GLY A 297 15.58 13.76 4.67
N LYS A 298 16.28 14.41 3.74
CA LYS A 298 17.07 15.60 4.02
C LYS A 298 16.19 16.76 4.52
N TYR A 299 15.04 16.97 3.88
CA TYR A 299 14.07 17.99 4.30
C TYR A 299 13.52 17.71 5.70
N LEU A 300 13.11 16.48 5.99
CA LEU A 300 12.61 16.10 7.32
C LEU A 300 13.67 16.37 8.40
N ARG A 301 14.93 16.06 8.13
CA ARG A 301 16.02 16.34 9.07
C ARG A 301 16.22 17.83 9.27
N GLU A 302 16.29 18.62 8.20
CA GLU A 302 16.40 20.07 8.23
C GLU A 302 15.21 20.70 9.00
N LEU A 303 14.00 20.15 8.83
CA LEU A 303 12.80 20.57 9.54
C LEU A 303 12.90 20.30 11.04
N MET A 304 13.26 19.07 11.43
CA MET A 304 13.40 18.71 12.84
C MET A 304 14.50 19.52 13.56
N GLU A 305 15.62 19.80 12.89
CA GLU A 305 16.71 20.64 13.41
C GLU A 305 16.25 22.11 13.58
N ARG A 306 15.54 22.66 12.58
CA ARG A 306 15.03 24.03 12.61
C ARG A 306 14.00 24.23 13.70
N GLU A 307 13.06 23.32 13.87
CA GLU A 307 12.00 23.38 14.88
C GLU A 307 12.45 22.86 16.25
N LYS A 308 13.68 22.36 16.37
CA LYS A 308 14.28 21.83 17.63
C LYS A 308 13.45 20.68 18.24
N ILE A 309 12.92 19.80 17.41
CA ILE A 309 12.04 18.68 17.80
C ILE A 309 12.65 17.30 17.56
N ALA A 310 13.94 17.22 17.23
CA ALA A 310 14.60 15.97 16.88
C ALA A 310 14.57 14.93 18.02
N ASP A 311 14.60 15.35 19.27
CA ASP A 311 14.51 14.53 20.48
C ASP A 311 13.07 14.04 20.77
N ARG A 312 12.09 14.62 20.10
CA ARG A 312 10.65 14.27 20.24
C ARG A 312 10.17 13.25 19.21
N VAL A 313 11.00 12.90 18.23
CA VAL A 313 10.61 12.02 17.13
C VAL A 313 11.42 10.73 17.16
N THR A 314 10.74 9.59 17.23
CA THR A 314 11.37 8.27 17.27
C THR A 314 10.94 7.45 16.05
N PHE A 315 11.91 7.00 15.27
CA PHE A 315 11.69 6.05 14.17
C PHE A 315 11.86 4.62 14.69
N LEU A 316 10.80 3.82 14.59
CA LEU A 316 10.73 2.48 15.18
C LEU A 316 11.29 1.37 14.26
N GLY A 317 11.57 1.71 12.99
CA GLY A 317 11.93 0.69 12.00
C GLY A 317 10.71 -0.07 11.46
N LYS A 318 10.97 -1.15 10.72
CA LYS A 318 9.92 -2.05 10.25
C LYS A 318 9.39 -2.85 11.44
N LEU A 319 8.08 -2.86 11.61
CA LEU A 319 7.38 -3.56 12.68
C LEU A 319 6.59 -4.75 12.11
N SER A 320 6.56 -5.85 12.83
CA SER A 320 5.63 -6.96 12.61
C SER A 320 4.18 -6.56 12.92
N SER A 321 3.20 -7.40 12.61
CA SER A 321 1.79 -7.13 12.94
C SER A 321 1.57 -6.95 14.44
N GLU A 322 2.20 -7.78 15.24
CA GLU A 322 2.14 -7.77 16.71
C GLU A 322 2.78 -6.51 17.29
N GLU A 323 3.96 -6.13 16.79
CA GLU A 323 4.65 -4.91 17.20
C GLU A 323 3.87 -3.65 16.79
N MET A 324 3.28 -3.66 15.60
CA MET A 324 2.37 -2.58 15.16
C MET A 324 1.20 -2.45 16.12
N LYS A 325 0.47 -3.55 16.39
CA LYS A 325 -0.64 -3.55 17.34
C LYS A 325 -0.21 -3.06 18.71
N LYS A 326 0.91 -3.57 19.26
CA LYS A 326 1.46 -3.11 20.52
C LYS A 326 1.72 -1.61 20.52
N THR A 327 2.27 -1.06 19.42
CA THR A 327 2.56 0.36 19.30
C THR A 327 1.28 1.21 19.28
N TYR A 328 0.23 0.77 18.57
CA TYR A 328 -1.09 1.40 18.64
C TYR A 328 -1.60 1.44 20.09
N LEU A 329 -1.64 0.29 20.78
CA LEU A 329 -2.15 0.19 22.14
C LEU A 329 -1.35 1.03 23.16
N GLN A 330 -0.07 1.24 22.91
CA GLN A 330 0.83 2.04 23.76
C GLN A 330 0.87 3.52 23.42
N SER A 331 0.14 3.99 22.42
CA SER A 331 0.13 5.39 22.01
C SER A 331 -1.22 6.04 22.32
N GLY A 332 -1.23 7.34 22.62
CA GLY A 332 -2.46 8.06 22.96
C GLY A 332 -3.28 8.48 21.75
N LEU A 333 -2.64 8.65 20.58
CA LEU A 333 -3.28 9.16 19.38
C LEU A 333 -2.66 8.54 18.13
N PHE A 334 -3.49 8.12 17.17
CA PHE A 334 -3.07 7.79 15.82
C PHE A 334 -3.29 8.96 14.87
N VAL A 335 -2.29 9.28 14.04
CA VAL A 335 -2.40 10.35 13.04
C VAL A 335 -2.12 9.79 11.65
N CYS A 336 -3.07 10.03 10.72
CA CYS A 336 -2.97 9.71 9.31
C CYS A 336 -2.93 11.01 8.47
N PRO A 337 -1.76 11.68 8.36
CA PRO A 337 -1.65 12.99 7.73
C PRO A 337 -1.35 12.90 6.23
N SER A 338 -1.82 11.87 5.56
CA SER A 338 -1.50 11.58 4.16
C SER A 338 -2.00 12.67 3.21
N ALA A 339 -1.26 12.92 2.13
CA ALA A 339 -1.65 13.85 1.07
C ALA A 339 -2.71 13.25 0.13
N VAL A 340 -2.75 11.94 0.01
CA VAL A 340 -3.78 11.16 -0.70
C VAL A 340 -3.82 9.74 -0.17
N GLU A 341 -5.00 9.20 -0.02
CA GLU A 341 -5.25 7.78 0.32
C GLU A 341 -6.54 7.32 -0.38
N ASN A 342 -6.65 6.02 -0.62
CA ASN A 342 -7.94 5.45 -0.96
C ASN A 342 -8.64 4.94 0.31
N SER A 343 -8.14 3.84 0.87
CA SER A 343 -8.64 3.23 2.11
C SER A 343 -7.44 2.73 2.92
N PRO A 344 -6.84 3.61 3.76
CA PRO A 344 -5.61 3.26 4.47
C PRO A 344 -5.89 2.22 5.56
N ASN A 345 -5.34 1.01 5.39
CA ASN A 345 -5.48 -0.10 6.35
C ASN A 345 -5.04 0.32 7.76
N SER A 346 -4.02 1.16 7.88
CA SER A 346 -3.53 1.63 9.17
C SER A 346 -4.54 2.48 9.95
N LEU A 347 -5.36 3.26 9.26
CA LEU A 347 -6.48 3.98 9.89
C LEU A 347 -7.55 3.00 10.33
N GLY A 348 -7.92 2.04 9.49
CA GLY A 348 -8.85 0.97 9.83
C GLY A 348 -8.38 0.13 11.03
N GLU A 349 -7.08 -0.17 11.12
CA GLU A 349 -6.48 -0.87 12.25
C GLU A 349 -6.60 -0.07 13.56
N ALA A 350 -6.32 1.22 13.52
CA ALA A 350 -6.47 2.11 14.68
C ALA A 350 -7.94 2.20 15.14
N MET A 351 -8.87 2.38 14.20
CA MET A 351 -10.32 2.41 14.46
C MET A 351 -10.81 1.07 15.03
N LEU A 352 -10.37 -0.05 14.46
CA LEU A 352 -10.73 -1.39 14.93
C LEU A 352 -10.27 -1.64 16.37
N LEU A 353 -9.14 -1.07 16.77
CA LEU A 353 -8.64 -1.11 18.15
C LEU A 353 -9.41 -0.17 19.09
N GLY A 354 -10.21 0.77 18.59
CA GLY A 354 -10.88 1.80 19.37
C GLY A 354 -9.97 2.95 19.78
N MET A 355 -8.86 3.17 19.07
CA MET A 355 -7.89 4.21 19.34
C MET A 355 -8.35 5.56 18.79
N PRO A 356 -8.17 6.68 19.51
CA PRO A 356 -8.43 8.02 18.97
C PRO A 356 -7.62 8.27 17.70
N CYS A 357 -8.27 8.80 16.65
CA CYS A 357 -7.67 9.03 15.35
C CYS A 357 -7.80 10.49 14.92
N VAL A 358 -6.76 11.00 14.26
CA VAL A 358 -6.81 12.23 13.47
C VAL A 358 -6.39 11.89 12.06
N ALA A 359 -7.23 12.22 11.07
CA ALA A 359 -6.95 11.88 9.68
C ALA A 359 -7.20 13.08 8.76
N ALA A 360 -6.38 13.19 7.71
CA ALA A 360 -6.61 14.19 6.66
C ALA A 360 -7.85 13.84 5.84
N ASP A 361 -8.69 14.83 5.56
CA ASP A 361 -9.86 14.72 4.69
C ASP A 361 -9.42 14.71 3.21
N VAL A 362 -8.80 13.61 2.78
CA VAL A 362 -8.25 13.45 1.44
C VAL A 362 -8.66 12.12 0.82
N GLY A 363 -8.83 12.13 -0.50
CA GLY A 363 -9.11 10.93 -1.27
C GLY A 363 -10.35 10.18 -0.79
N GLY A 364 -10.18 8.91 -0.44
CA GLY A 364 -11.26 8.03 0.03
C GLY A 364 -11.47 8.04 1.55
N ILE A 365 -10.62 8.73 2.33
CA ILE A 365 -10.74 8.76 3.80
C ILE A 365 -12.13 9.20 4.26
N PRO A 366 -12.78 10.25 3.70
CA PRO A 366 -14.13 10.63 4.10
C PRO A 366 -15.20 9.55 3.91
N GLY A 367 -14.94 8.57 3.06
CA GLY A 367 -15.85 7.44 2.84
C GLY A 367 -15.77 6.35 3.91
N ILE A 368 -14.74 6.36 4.76
CA ILE A 368 -14.48 5.35 5.80
C ILE A 368 -14.33 5.95 7.20
N PHE A 369 -14.14 7.25 7.30
CA PHE A 369 -13.89 7.97 8.55
C PHE A 369 -14.65 9.27 8.58
N THR A 370 -15.65 9.39 9.46
CA THR A 370 -16.59 10.52 9.48
C THR A 370 -16.13 11.69 10.35
N GLY A 371 -15.13 11.48 11.20
CA GLY A 371 -14.51 12.50 12.03
C GLY A 371 -15.33 12.98 13.23
N ARG A 372 -16.49 12.40 13.53
CA ARG A 372 -17.34 12.82 14.67
C ARG A 372 -17.38 11.78 15.78
N GLU A 373 -17.67 10.53 15.44
CA GLU A 373 -17.71 9.41 16.38
C GLU A 373 -16.39 8.65 16.39
N ASP A 374 -15.68 8.65 15.25
CA ASP A 374 -14.44 7.88 15.05
C ASP A 374 -13.16 8.66 15.42
N GLY A 375 -13.24 10.00 15.54
CA GLY A 375 -12.09 10.87 15.80
C GLY A 375 -12.25 12.26 15.19
N ILE A 376 -11.15 12.85 14.70
CA ILE A 376 -11.13 14.18 14.08
C ILE A 376 -10.62 14.09 12.66
N SER A 377 -11.40 14.56 11.67
CA SER A 377 -10.92 14.83 10.32
C SER A 377 -10.57 16.31 10.17
N TYR A 378 -9.55 16.63 9.38
CA TYR A 378 -9.18 18.00 9.06
C TYR A 378 -9.07 18.20 7.55
N GLN A 379 -9.50 19.36 7.07
CA GLN A 379 -9.44 19.75 5.66
C GLN A 379 -8.20 20.58 5.39
N GLY A 380 -7.44 20.15 4.39
CA GLY A 380 -6.23 20.86 3.98
C GLY A 380 -5.06 20.72 4.93
N PHE A 381 -3.95 21.32 4.58
CA PHE A 381 -2.70 21.27 5.34
C PHE A 381 -2.46 22.55 6.11
N SER A 382 -3.46 22.96 6.90
CA SER A 382 -3.33 24.14 7.78
C SER A 382 -2.74 23.71 9.12
N VAL A 383 -1.55 24.20 9.44
CA VAL A 383 -0.93 24.04 10.76
C VAL A 383 -1.75 24.71 11.87
N LYS A 384 -2.82 25.44 11.51
CA LYS A 384 -3.68 26.17 12.44
C LYS A 384 -4.85 25.34 12.97
N GLU A 385 -5.15 24.25 12.33
CA GLU A 385 -6.18 23.27 12.75
C GLU A 385 -5.49 22.11 13.49
#